data_f65f7c5535c77b09d66a8315861a1848
#
_entry.id   f65f7c5535c77b09d66a8315861a1848
#
_cell.length_a   1.000
_cell.length_b   1.000
_cell.length_c   1.000
_cell.angle_alpha   90.00
_cell.angle_beta   90.00
_cell.angle_gamma   90.00
#
_symmetry.space_group_name_H-M   'P 1'
#
loop_
_entity.id
_entity.type
_entity.pdbx_description
1 polymer ?
#
loop_
_entity_poly.entity_id
_entity_poly.type
_entity_poly.pdbx_seq_one_letter_code
_entity_poly.pdbx_strand_id
1 'polypeptide(L)'
;MSRIISLTSIPPRFLYLQATVDSLLKQNACDEIRINIPKQYRRFQEWDGSLPNLGSKINVVRCEEDWGPATKVLPTAMDHKNEDIQILFCDDDGLHPRNWARNLFECQSARPRMAVATWGRCIDEIPDIQLKPDKTYAKPQRIETDIWYRFERLLYKGFGYQPLYRPVKSAGFAQLLLGVGGVVVRPDFFSESSLDIPDDAFLVDDIWLSAQLAFNHVDIYCPRRFPVPFPGDGEKIEALFDMSTGGGRRKLNYNALIWCRENLNVW
;
A
#
# COMPACT_ATOMS: atom_id res chain seq x y z
N MET A 1 -11.37 1.06 -19.35
CA MET A 1 -10.28 0.70 -18.43
C MET A 1 -10.95 0.20 -17.16
N SER A 2 -10.78 -1.06 -16.83
CA SER A 2 -11.32 -1.67 -15.61
C SER A 2 -10.50 -1.26 -14.37
N ARG A 3 -11.12 -1.27 -13.20
CA ARG A 3 -10.57 -0.80 -11.93
C ARG A 3 -10.81 -1.82 -10.84
N ILE A 4 -9.73 -2.35 -10.28
CA ILE A 4 -9.76 -3.34 -9.21
C ILE A 4 -9.22 -2.71 -7.93
N ILE A 5 -9.93 -2.88 -6.81
CA ILE A 5 -9.36 -2.68 -5.48
C ILE A 5 -8.88 -4.03 -4.99
N SER A 6 -7.61 -4.13 -4.62
CA SER A 6 -6.96 -5.37 -4.27
C SER A 6 -6.32 -5.30 -2.88
N LEU A 7 -6.54 -6.31 -2.06
CA LEU A 7 -5.95 -6.43 -0.73
C LEU A 7 -5.67 -7.89 -0.38
N THR A 8 -4.95 -8.10 0.70
CA THR A 8 -4.76 -9.41 1.34
C THR A 8 -5.05 -9.27 2.82
N SER A 9 -5.26 -10.37 3.51
CA SER A 9 -5.41 -10.39 4.97
C SER A 9 -4.78 -11.65 5.55
N ILE A 10 -4.66 -11.71 6.85
CA ILE A 10 -4.10 -12.85 7.61
C ILE A 10 -5.17 -13.46 8.51
N PRO A 11 -5.11 -14.77 8.83
CA PRO A 11 -6.15 -15.45 9.59
C PRO A 11 -6.58 -14.74 10.89
N PRO A 12 -5.68 -14.21 11.74
CA PRO A 12 -6.08 -13.51 12.96
C PRO A 12 -6.91 -12.22 12.70
N ARG A 13 -6.84 -11.63 11.50
CA ARG A 13 -7.54 -10.41 11.11
C ARG A 13 -8.87 -10.64 10.42
N PHE A 14 -9.21 -11.87 10.02
CA PHE A 14 -10.44 -12.16 9.27
C PHE A 14 -11.70 -11.70 9.98
N LEU A 15 -11.74 -11.75 11.31
CA LEU A 15 -12.87 -11.26 12.10
C LEU A 15 -13.07 -9.74 12.04
N TYR A 16 -12.01 -8.99 11.74
CA TYR A 16 -12.03 -7.52 11.69
C TYR A 16 -12.16 -6.97 10.28
N LEU A 17 -12.04 -7.83 9.26
CA LEU A 17 -12.00 -7.45 7.84
C LEU A 17 -13.32 -6.84 7.34
N GLN A 18 -14.46 -7.20 7.98
CA GLN A 18 -15.78 -6.74 7.54
C GLN A 18 -15.91 -5.21 7.52
N ALA A 19 -15.37 -4.50 8.50
CA ALA A 19 -15.45 -3.04 8.56
C ALA A 19 -14.68 -2.38 7.41
N THR A 20 -13.50 -2.91 7.07
CA THR A 20 -12.71 -2.48 5.91
C THR A 20 -13.48 -2.73 4.62
N VAL A 21 -14.00 -3.94 4.43
CA VAL A 21 -14.82 -4.33 3.28
C VAL A 21 -16.04 -3.43 3.12
N ASP A 22 -16.77 -3.15 4.19
CA ASP A 22 -17.92 -2.25 4.16
C ASP A 22 -17.55 -0.83 3.72
N SER A 23 -16.35 -0.37 4.08
CA SER A 23 -15.83 0.92 3.63
C SER A 23 -15.44 0.92 2.15
N LEU A 24 -14.90 -0.20 1.65
CA LEU A 24 -14.56 -0.40 0.24
C LEU A 24 -15.80 -0.54 -0.64
N LEU A 25 -16.84 -1.24 -0.19
CA LEU A 25 -18.12 -1.36 -0.89
C LEU A 25 -18.84 -0.02 -1.11
N LYS A 26 -18.48 1.00 -0.33
CA LYS A 26 -18.98 2.38 -0.52
C LYS A 26 -18.20 3.18 -1.57
N GLN A 27 -17.14 2.62 -2.12
CA GLN A 27 -16.35 3.25 -3.19
C GLN A 27 -17.03 3.00 -4.54
N ASN A 28 -17.47 4.06 -5.22
CA ASN A 28 -18.27 3.96 -6.46
C ASN A 28 -17.42 3.99 -7.74
N ALA A 29 -16.13 3.69 -7.64
CA ALA A 29 -15.20 3.89 -8.75
C ALA A 29 -14.38 2.64 -9.10
N CYS A 30 -14.77 1.46 -8.62
CA CYS A 30 -14.15 0.18 -8.95
C CYS A 30 -15.20 -0.79 -9.51
N ASP A 31 -14.72 -1.68 -10.36
CA ASP A 31 -15.53 -2.75 -10.96
C ASP A 31 -15.46 -4.03 -10.12
N GLU A 32 -14.37 -4.21 -9.36
CA GLU A 32 -14.12 -5.38 -8.53
C GLU A 32 -13.41 -4.98 -7.22
N ILE A 33 -13.77 -5.68 -6.15
CA ILE A 33 -12.99 -5.72 -4.91
C ILE A 33 -12.49 -7.15 -4.74
N ARG A 34 -11.16 -7.32 -4.78
CA ARG A 34 -10.48 -8.60 -4.75
C ARG A 34 -9.65 -8.76 -3.49
N ILE A 35 -9.82 -9.89 -2.81
CA ILE A 35 -9.03 -10.27 -1.65
C ILE A 35 -8.23 -11.52 -1.99
N ASN A 36 -6.92 -11.38 -2.06
CA ASN A 36 -6.00 -12.47 -2.32
C ASN A 36 -5.64 -13.16 -1.01
N ILE A 37 -5.91 -14.45 -0.91
CA ILE A 37 -5.62 -15.28 0.27
C ILE A 37 -4.75 -16.45 -0.17
N PRO A 38 -3.51 -16.62 0.34
CA PRO A 38 -2.67 -17.76 -0.01
C PRO A 38 -3.30 -19.08 0.46
N LYS A 39 -2.98 -20.17 -0.21
CA LYS A 39 -3.44 -21.51 0.19
C LYS A 39 -2.84 -21.93 1.52
N GLN A 40 -1.61 -21.51 1.78
CA GLN A 40 -0.90 -21.68 3.04
C GLN A 40 -0.14 -20.42 3.38
N TYR A 41 -0.09 -20.06 4.66
CA TYR A 41 0.69 -18.93 5.15
C TYR A 41 2.03 -19.42 5.70
N ARG A 42 3.13 -18.73 5.37
CA ARG A 42 4.45 -19.01 5.98
C ARG A 42 4.44 -18.75 7.49
N ARG A 43 3.67 -17.74 7.94
CA ARG A 43 3.58 -17.32 9.35
C ARG A 43 2.51 -18.04 10.16
N PHE A 44 1.49 -18.61 9.52
CA PHE A 44 0.31 -19.20 10.19
C PHE A 44 0.08 -20.63 9.68
N GLN A 45 1.05 -21.51 9.94
CA GLN A 45 1.06 -22.89 9.43
C GLN A 45 -0.09 -23.74 9.99
N GLU A 46 -0.57 -23.40 11.21
CA GLU A 46 -1.70 -24.08 11.85
C GLU A 46 -3.09 -23.60 11.38
N TRP A 47 -3.14 -22.70 10.40
CA TRP A 47 -4.43 -22.23 9.88
C TRP A 47 -5.15 -23.35 9.13
N ASP A 48 -6.43 -23.54 9.45
CA ASP A 48 -7.29 -24.63 8.95
C ASP A 48 -7.78 -24.45 7.50
N GLY A 49 -7.40 -23.37 6.83
CA GLY A 49 -7.83 -23.05 5.47
C GLY A 49 -9.20 -22.36 5.36
N SER A 50 -9.85 -22.06 6.49
CA SER A 50 -11.15 -21.37 6.52
C SER A 50 -11.05 -19.97 5.93
N LEU A 51 -12.01 -19.58 5.07
CA LEU A 51 -12.04 -18.25 4.46
C LEU A 51 -13.01 -17.34 5.20
N PRO A 52 -12.75 -16.01 5.21
CA PRO A 52 -13.70 -15.07 5.76
C PRO A 52 -14.97 -15.02 4.89
N ASN A 53 -16.14 -14.98 5.53
CA ASN A 53 -17.41 -14.81 4.83
C ASN A 53 -17.72 -13.33 4.67
N LEU A 54 -17.46 -12.75 3.50
CA LEU A 54 -17.54 -11.31 3.21
C LEU A 54 -18.68 -10.94 2.24
N GLY A 55 -19.54 -11.91 1.93
CA GLY A 55 -20.65 -11.72 1.01
C GLY A 55 -20.24 -11.79 -0.48
N SER A 56 -21.23 -11.89 -1.35
CA SER A 56 -21.05 -12.20 -2.78
C SER A 56 -20.48 -11.07 -3.64
N LYS A 57 -20.34 -9.87 -3.09
CA LYS A 57 -19.77 -8.70 -3.82
C LYS A 57 -18.25 -8.63 -3.74
N ILE A 58 -17.64 -9.51 -2.96
CA ILE A 58 -16.19 -9.58 -2.77
C ILE A 58 -15.69 -10.83 -3.49
N ASN A 59 -14.69 -10.64 -4.34
CA ASN A 59 -14.01 -11.76 -5.00
C ASN A 59 -12.83 -12.22 -4.13
N VAL A 60 -12.99 -13.34 -3.42
CA VAL A 60 -11.91 -13.96 -2.63
C VAL A 60 -11.17 -14.95 -3.52
N VAL A 61 -9.91 -14.65 -3.84
CA VAL A 61 -9.06 -15.45 -4.73
C VAL A 61 -8.01 -16.20 -3.93
N ARG A 62 -7.90 -17.52 -4.18
CA ARG A 62 -6.87 -18.37 -3.55
C ARG A 62 -5.60 -18.33 -4.38
N CYS A 63 -4.51 -17.85 -3.79
CA CYS A 63 -3.18 -17.82 -4.40
C CYS A 63 -2.42 -19.11 -4.05
N GLU A 64 -1.62 -19.63 -4.98
CA GLU A 64 -0.82 -20.83 -4.76
C GLU A 64 0.23 -20.61 -3.68
N GLU A 65 0.85 -19.43 -3.65
CA GLU A 65 1.95 -19.10 -2.76
C GLU A 65 1.60 -17.93 -1.85
N ASP A 66 2.37 -17.81 -0.75
CA ASP A 66 2.35 -16.69 0.17
C ASP A 66 3.51 -15.74 -0.14
N TRP A 67 3.19 -14.57 -0.69
CA TRP A 67 4.13 -13.46 -0.91
C TRP A 67 4.11 -12.45 0.24
N GLY A 68 3.70 -12.88 1.44
CA GLY A 68 3.54 -12.00 2.58
C GLY A 68 2.59 -10.85 2.30
N PRO A 69 2.84 -9.64 2.81
CA PRO A 69 1.97 -8.49 2.56
C PRO A 69 1.90 -8.08 1.09
N ALA A 70 2.89 -8.42 0.23
CA ALA A 70 2.85 -8.15 -1.21
C ALA A 70 1.78 -8.96 -1.96
N THR A 71 1.21 -10.01 -1.34
CA THR A 71 0.04 -10.75 -1.83
C THR A 71 -1.16 -9.82 -2.11
N LYS A 72 -1.21 -8.63 -1.50
CA LYS A 72 -2.26 -7.65 -1.78
C LYS A 72 -2.26 -7.12 -3.21
N VAL A 73 -1.15 -7.25 -3.97
CA VAL A 73 -1.07 -6.68 -5.33
C VAL A 73 -0.48 -7.63 -6.36
N LEU A 74 0.58 -8.37 -6.05
CA LEU A 74 1.33 -9.15 -7.04
C LEU A 74 0.49 -10.21 -7.76
N PRO A 75 -0.32 -11.05 -7.10
CA PRO A 75 -1.17 -12.02 -7.79
C PRO A 75 -2.15 -11.34 -8.74
N THR A 76 -2.77 -10.24 -8.29
CA THR A 76 -3.70 -9.48 -9.14
C THR A 76 -3.00 -8.90 -10.37
N ALA A 77 -1.78 -8.38 -10.21
CA ALA A 77 -1.00 -7.87 -11.34
C ALA A 77 -0.63 -8.98 -12.33
N MET A 78 -0.25 -10.16 -11.85
CA MET A 78 0.10 -11.29 -12.72
C MET A 78 -1.10 -11.85 -13.48
N ASP A 79 -2.25 -12.01 -12.81
CA ASP A 79 -3.48 -12.52 -13.43
C ASP A 79 -3.97 -11.61 -14.57
N HIS A 80 -3.69 -10.31 -14.50
CA HIS A 80 -4.12 -9.29 -15.46
C HIS A 80 -2.97 -8.68 -16.28
N LYS A 81 -1.82 -9.38 -16.40
CA LYS A 81 -0.56 -8.86 -16.92
C LYS A 81 -0.64 -8.16 -18.27
N ASN A 82 -1.56 -8.56 -19.14
CA ASN A 82 -1.71 -8.02 -20.49
C ASN A 82 -2.98 -7.17 -20.66
N GLU A 83 -3.60 -6.76 -19.56
CA GLU A 83 -4.85 -6.02 -19.58
C GLU A 83 -4.63 -4.53 -19.25
N ASP A 84 -5.38 -3.66 -19.91
CA ASP A 84 -5.40 -2.22 -19.60
C ASP A 84 -6.32 -1.94 -18.41
N ILE A 85 -5.82 -2.23 -17.20
CA ILE A 85 -6.54 -2.02 -15.94
C ILE A 85 -5.75 -1.19 -14.95
N GLN A 86 -6.45 -0.64 -13.97
CA GLN A 86 -5.86 -0.01 -12.78
C GLN A 86 -6.09 -0.89 -11.56
N ILE A 87 -5.04 -1.15 -10.79
CA ILE A 87 -5.10 -1.89 -9.52
C ILE A 87 -4.81 -0.91 -8.38
N LEU A 88 -5.78 -0.67 -7.53
CA LEU A 88 -5.63 0.09 -6.29
C LEU A 88 -5.45 -0.91 -5.14
N PHE A 89 -4.25 -1.03 -4.62
CA PHE A 89 -4.03 -1.89 -3.46
C PHE A 89 -3.98 -1.10 -2.15
N CYS A 90 -4.40 -1.75 -1.07
CA CYS A 90 -4.44 -1.18 0.28
C CYS A 90 -4.27 -2.28 1.35
N ASP A 91 -4.12 -1.86 2.59
CA ASP A 91 -4.09 -2.75 3.76
C ASP A 91 -5.52 -3.15 4.19
N ASP A 92 -5.63 -4.23 4.97
CA ASP A 92 -6.87 -4.87 5.39
C ASP A 92 -7.51 -4.27 6.65
N ASP A 93 -6.88 -3.24 7.22
CA ASP A 93 -7.24 -2.64 8.50
C ASP A 93 -7.66 -1.16 8.40
N GLY A 94 -7.84 -0.65 7.18
CA GLY A 94 -8.20 0.73 6.91
C GLY A 94 -9.70 0.96 6.71
N LEU A 95 -10.24 2.08 7.23
CA LEU A 95 -11.58 2.57 6.94
C LEU A 95 -11.49 3.72 5.92
N HIS A 96 -11.91 3.46 4.69
CA HIS A 96 -11.64 4.31 3.54
C HIS A 96 -12.59 5.50 3.45
N PRO A 97 -12.08 6.75 3.31
CA PRO A 97 -12.92 7.93 3.16
C PRO A 97 -13.70 7.88 1.84
N ARG A 98 -14.83 8.60 1.81
CA ARG A 98 -15.63 8.75 0.59
C ARG A 98 -14.78 9.31 -0.56
N ASN A 99 -14.96 8.78 -1.77
CA ASN A 99 -14.22 9.14 -2.99
C ASN A 99 -12.71 8.85 -2.96
N TRP A 100 -12.19 8.14 -1.96
CA TRP A 100 -10.78 7.80 -1.86
C TRP A 100 -10.29 7.04 -3.11
N ALA A 101 -10.97 5.97 -3.51
CA ALA A 101 -10.61 5.19 -4.68
C ALA A 101 -10.74 6.01 -5.98
N ARG A 102 -11.83 6.76 -6.13
CA ARG A 102 -12.04 7.62 -7.32
C ARG A 102 -10.89 8.60 -7.51
N ASN A 103 -10.53 9.32 -6.47
CA ASN A 103 -9.47 10.34 -6.54
C ASN A 103 -8.12 9.72 -6.93
N LEU A 104 -7.79 8.54 -6.41
CA LEU A 104 -6.56 7.83 -6.73
C LEU A 104 -6.56 7.31 -8.17
N PHE A 105 -7.63 6.68 -8.62
CA PHE A 105 -7.76 6.21 -10.00
C PHE A 105 -7.68 7.37 -11.02
N GLU A 106 -8.36 8.47 -10.77
CA GLU A 106 -8.31 9.65 -11.63
C GLU A 106 -6.90 10.26 -11.66
N CYS A 107 -6.23 10.32 -10.52
CA CYS A 107 -4.86 10.81 -10.43
C CYS A 107 -3.88 9.93 -11.24
N GLN A 108 -4.05 8.61 -11.19
CA GLN A 108 -3.22 7.66 -11.96
C GLN A 108 -3.58 7.69 -13.46
N SER A 109 -4.85 7.86 -13.82
CA SER A 109 -5.27 8.02 -15.21
C SER A 109 -4.59 9.24 -15.89
N ALA A 110 -4.37 10.32 -15.12
CA ALA A 110 -3.63 11.48 -15.59
C ALA A 110 -2.10 11.23 -15.68
N ARG A 111 -1.61 10.12 -15.15
CA ARG A 111 -0.18 9.73 -15.10
C ARG A 111 -0.02 8.23 -15.42
N PRO A 112 -0.40 7.78 -16.63
CA PRO A 112 -0.57 6.36 -16.93
C PRO A 112 0.70 5.51 -16.81
N ARG A 113 1.87 6.14 -16.79
CA ARG A 113 3.18 5.48 -16.65
C ARG A 113 3.79 5.61 -15.26
N MET A 114 3.02 6.04 -14.26
CA MET A 114 3.50 6.22 -12.89
C MET A 114 2.60 5.47 -11.91
N ALA A 115 3.19 4.92 -10.87
CA ALA A 115 2.46 4.52 -9.68
C ALA A 115 2.02 5.77 -8.91
N VAL A 116 0.80 5.76 -8.37
CA VAL A 116 0.26 6.87 -7.58
C VAL A 116 0.00 6.39 -6.17
N ALA A 117 0.74 6.93 -5.20
CA ALA A 117 0.62 6.59 -3.79
C ALA A 117 0.08 7.78 -2.99
N THR A 118 -0.91 7.54 -2.13
CA THR A 118 -1.40 8.57 -1.20
C THR A 118 -0.28 9.07 -0.30
N TRP A 119 0.62 8.18 0.08
CA TRP A 119 1.76 8.46 0.93
C TRP A 119 3.02 7.81 0.38
N GLY A 120 4.12 8.54 0.41
CA GLY A 120 5.44 8.05 0.04
C GLY A 120 6.51 8.90 0.70
N ARG A 121 7.73 8.41 0.70
CA ARG A 121 8.88 9.10 1.27
C ARG A 121 10.16 8.88 0.46
N CYS A 122 11.16 9.67 0.72
CA CYS A 122 12.52 9.41 0.27
C CYS A 122 13.22 8.45 1.24
N ILE A 123 14.21 7.74 0.75
CA ILE A 123 15.05 6.85 1.56
C ILE A 123 16.03 7.72 2.35
N ASP A 124 16.02 7.59 3.66
CA ASP A 124 16.89 8.29 4.60
C ASP A 124 17.67 7.34 5.52
N GLU A 125 17.40 6.03 5.42
CA GLU A 125 18.09 5.00 6.20
C GLU A 125 19.49 4.68 5.68
N ILE A 126 19.76 4.92 4.40
CA ILE A 126 21.03 4.62 3.75
C ILE A 126 21.70 5.95 3.36
N PRO A 127 22.88 6.26 3.92
CA PRO A 127 23.72 7.34 3.42
C PRO A 127 24.00 7.12 1.92
N ASP A 128 24.31 8.12 1.18
CA ASP A 128 24.74 8.07 -0.23
C ASP A 128 23.62 7.75 -1.26
N ILE A 129 22.36 7.51 -0.84
CA ILE A 129 21.25 7.50 -1.79
C ILE A 129 20.92 8.95 -2.18
N GLN A 130 21.18 9.27 -3.43
CA GLN A 130 20.95 10.62 -3.93
C GLN A 130 19.57 10.77 -4.57
N LEU A 131 18.94 11.91 -4.32
CA LEU A 131 17.73 12.29 -5.04
C LEU A 131 18.09 12.71 -6.46
N LYS A 132 17.27 12.33 -7.44
CA LYS A 132 17.45 12.74 -8.84
C LYS A 132 17.22 14.25 -8.95
N PRO A 133 18.18 15.04 -9.45
CA PRO A 133 18.10 16.50 -9.43
C PRO A 133 17.03 17.09 -10.36
N ASP A 134 16.60 16.33 -11.35
CA ASP A 134 15.54 16.67 -12.30
C ASP A 134 14.11 16.45 -11.75
N LYS A 135 13.99 15.88 -10.54
CA LYS A 135 12.68 15.56 -9.93
C LYS A 135 12.37 16.44 -8.72
N THR A 136 11.13 16.86 -8.64
CA THR A 136 10.58 17.52 -7.46
C THR A 136 9.95 16.49 -6.55
N TYR A 137 10.50 16.29 -5.36
CA TYR A 137 10.03 15.30 -4.40
C TYR A 137 8.86 15.81 -3.55
N ALA A 138 7.98 14.89 -3.18
CA ALA A 138 6.84 15.18 -2.32
C ALA A 138 7.32 15.69 -0.94
N LYS A 139 6.67 16.74 -0.45
CA LYS A 139 6.98 17.27 0.88
C LYS A 139 5.99 16.74 1.90
N PRO A 140 6.45 16.21 3.04
CA PRO A 140 5.58 15.70 4.07
C PRO A 140 4.78 16.82 4.74
N GLN A 141 3.53 16.50 5.12
CA GLN A 141 2.70 17.33 5.97
C GLN A 141 3.07 17.06 7.43
N ARG A 142 3.55 18.07 8.15
CA ARG A 142 3.89 17.95 9.56
C ARG A 142 2.94 18.79 10.39
N ILE A 143 2.29 18.17 11.38
CA ILE A 143 1.34 18.86 12.28
C ILE A 143 2.07 19.91 13.10
N GLU A 144 3.32 19.64 13.49
CA GLU A 144 4.14 20.51 14.34
C GLU A 144 4.48 21.82 13.65
N THR A 145 4.65 21.81 12.33
CA THR A 145 5.15 22.97 11.56
C THR A 145 4.10 23.65 10.69
N ASP A 146 2.90 23.05 10.55
CA ASP A 146 1.83 23.63 9.72
C ASP A 146 0.65 24.12 10.59
N ILE A 147 0.65 25.42 10.90
CA ILE A 147 -0.35 26.06 11.74
C ILE A 147 -1.76 25.95 11.15
N TRP A 148 -1.89 26.08 9.83
CA TRP A 148 -3.19 25.97 9.15
C TRP A 148 -3.74 24.57 9.21
N TYR A 149 -2.89 23.55 9.05
CA TYR A 149 -3.31 22.15 9.19
C TYR A 149 -3.69 21.82 10.63
N ARG A 150 -3.00 22.38 11.63
CA ARG A 150 -3.41 22.27 13.05
C ARG A 150 -4.76 22.89 13.30
N PHE A 151 -5.02 24.08 12.76
CA PHE A 151 -6.30 24.76 12.89
C PHE A 151 -7.44 23.99 12.21
N GLU A 152 -7.22 23.48 10.99
CA GLU A 152 -8.16 22.60 10.30
C GLU A 152 -8.53 21.40 11.16
N ARG A 153 -7.56 20.71 11.75
CA ARG A 153 -7.80 19.56 12.64
C ARG A 153 -8.55 19.93 13.91
N LEU A 154 -8.28 21.08 14.49
CA LEU A 154 -9.01 21.59 15.65
C LEU A 154 -10.49 21.86 15.34
N LEU A 155 -10.77 22.48 14.20
CA LEU A 155 -12.14 22.71 13.75
C LEU A 155 -12.89 21.38 13.56
N TYR A 156 -12.31 20.40 12.87
CA TYR A 156 -12.92 19.07 12.71
C TYR A 156 -13.28 18.44 14.07
N LYS A 157 -12.35 18.49 15.03
CA LYS A 157 -12.59 17.98 16.38
C LYS A 157 -13.68 18.78 17.12
N GLY A 158 -13.71 20.09 16.97
CA GLY A 158 -14.71 20.96 17.58
C GLY A 158 -16.14 20.67 17.08
N PHE A 159 -16.28 20.19 15.85
CA PHE A 159 -17.55 19.72 15.28
C PHE A 159 -17.84 18.23 15.50
N GLY A 160 -17.04 17.54 16.31
CA GLY A 160 -17.21 16.11 16.60
C GLY A 160 -16.75 15.17 15.48
N TYR A 161 -16.03 15.65 14.46
CA TYR A 161 -15.51 14.84 13.38
C TYR A 161 -14.07 14.40 13.63
N GLN A 162 -13.76 13.17 13.22
CA GLN A 162 -12.37 12.71 13.20
C GLN A 162 -11.64 13.37 12.00
N PRO A 163 -10.55 14.12 12.25
CA PRO A 163 -9.84 14.79 11.18
C PRO A 163 -9.08 13.79 10.31
N LEU A 164 -9.27 13.87 8.99
CA LEU A 164 -8.51 13.09 8.02
C LEU A 164 -7.02 13.44 8.08
N TYR A 165 -6.18 12.42 8.12
CA TYR A 165 -4.73 12.61 7.98
C TYR A 165 -4.37 12.71 6.48
N ARG A 166 -3.64 13.75 6.12
CA ARG A 166 -3.16 14.03 4.76
C ARG A 166 -1.65 14.14 4.79
N PRO A 167 -0.91 13.08 4.48
CA PRO A 167 0.54 13.02 4.70
C PRO A 167 1.37 13.93 3.79
N VAL A 168 0.82 14.33 2.63
CA VAL A 168 1.56 15.09 1.62
C VAL A 168 1.10 16.54 1.57
N LYS A 169 1.99 17.48 1.91
CA LYS A 169 1.78 18.93 1.84
C LYS A 169 1.94 19.46 0.41
N SER A 170 2.97 19.01 -0.29
CA SER A 170 3.25 19.38 -1.67
C SER A 170 3.45 18.11 -2.49
N ALA A 171 2.72 18.00 -3.58
CA ALA A 171 2.81 16.87 -4.49
C ALA A 171 4.21 16.73 -5.09
N GLY A 172 4.61 15.51 -5.44
CA GLY A 172 5.90 15.23 -6.05
C GLY A 172 6.20 13.74 -6.11
N PHE A 173 7.43 13.43 -6.43
CA PHE A 173 7.95 12.06 -6.49
C PHE A 173 8.31 11.51 -5.11
N ALA A 174 8.33 10.19 -5.00
CA ALA A 174 8.85 9.48 -3.84
C ALA A 174 9.76 8.34 -4.31
N GLN A 175 10.66 7.87 -3.45
CA GLN A 175 11.46 6.66 -3.70
C GLN A 175 10.76 5.42 -3.15
N LEU A 176 10.05 5.57 -2.03
CA LEU A 176 9.25 4.52 -1.41
C LEU A 176 7.78 4.91 -1.36
N LEU A 177 6.92 3.99 -1.77
CA LEU A 177 5.49 4.05 -1.50
C LEU A 177 5.19 3.55 -0.08
N LEU A 178 4.01 3.90 0.46
CA LEU A 178 3.48 3.35 1.71
C LEU A 178 2.06 2.84 1.45
N GLY A 179 1.88 1.52 1.55
CA GLY A 179 0.62 0.81 1.22
C GLY A 179 -0.57 1.24 2.06
N VAL A 180 -0.33 1.65 3.30
CA VAL A 180 -1.37 2.10 4.25
C VAL A 180 -2.28 3.21 3.71
N GLY A 181 -1.78 4.04 2.82
CA GLY A 181 -2.57 5.11 2.22
C GLY A 181 -3.39 4.70 0.99
N GLY A 182 -3.06 3.56 0.41
CA GLY A 182 -3.50 3.12 -0.91
C GLY A 182 -2.59 3.58 -2.04
N VAL A 183 -2.36 2.67 -2.98
CA VAL A 183 -1.48 2.87 -4.13
C VAL A 183 -2.14 2.33 -5.39
N VAL A 184 -2.18 3.13 -6.45
CA VAL A 184 -2.63 2.68 -7.78
C VAL A 184 -1.44 2.37 -8.66
N VAL A 185 -1.47 1.18 -9.23
CA VAL A 185 -0.50 0.65 -10.18
C VAL A 185 -1.20 0.09 -11.41
N ARG A 186 -0.42 -0.31 -12.40
CA ARG A 186 -0.85 -1.11 -13.54
C ARG A 186 -0.17 -2.47 -13.52
N PRO A 187 -0.77 -3.51 -14.13
CA PRO A 187 -0.17 -4.85 -14.16
C PRO A 187 1.24 -4.87 -14.77
N ASP A 188 1.46 -4.11 -15.83
CA ASP A 188 2.73 -4.01 -16.57
C ASP A 188 3.86 -3.32 -15.78
N PHE A 189 3.56 -2.75 -14.60
CA PHE A 189 4.57 -2.19 -13.71
C PHE A 189 5.38 -3.27 -12.97
N PHE A 190 4.90 -4.51 -12.97
CA PHE A 190 5.55 -5.65 -12.33
C PHE A 190 5.90 -6.73 -13.35
N SER A 191 7.07 -7.34 -13.20
CA SER A 191 7.52 -8.51 -13.96
C SER A 191 7.31 -9.79 -13.13
N GLU A 192 7.50 -10.95 -13.74
CA GLU A 192 7.42 -12.24 -13.01
C GLU A 192 8.45 -12.32 -11.88
N SER A 193 9.64 -11.73 -12.09
CA SER A 193 10.67 -11.65 -11.05
C SER A 193 10.23 -10.86 -9.81
N SER A 194 9.13 -10.10 -9.88
CA SER A 194 8.55 -9.43 -8.70
C SER A 194 7.96 -10.43 -7.69
N LEU A 195 7.72 -11.69 -8.11
CA LEU A 195 7.28 -12.78 -7.24
C LEU A 195 8.43 -13.42 -6.44
N ASP A 196 9.68 -13.22 -6.85
CA ASP A 196 10.87 -13.80 -6.24
C ASP A 196 11.32 -12.98 -5.01
N ILE A 197 10.43 -12.85 -4.01
CA ILE A 197 10.67 -12.02 -2.82
C ILE A 197 11.68 -12.69 -1.92
N PRO A 198 12.84 -12.07 -1.62
CA PRO A 198 13.82 -12.62 -0.69
C PRO A 198 13.32 -12.53 0.74
N ASP A 199 13.83 -13.38 1.63
CA ASP A 199 13.45 -13.41 3.04
C ASP A 199 13.67 -12.06 3.74
N ASP A 200 14.72 -11.32 3.37
CA ASP A 200 15.01 -9.98 3.88
C ASP A 200 13.92 -8.94 3.55
N ALA A 201 13.14 -9.15 2.48
CA ALA A 201 12.08 -8.25 2.05
C ALA A 201 10.66 -8.80 2.29
N PHE A 202 10.51 -10.06 2.71
CA PHE A 202 9.22 -10.74 2.80
C PHE A 202 8.18 -10.02 3.67
N LEU A 203 8.60 -9.38 4.76
CA LEU A 203 7.70 -8.64 5.68
C LEU A 203 7.68 -7.13 5.45
N VAL A 204 8.38 -6.63 4.46
CA VAL A 204 8.52 -5.19 4.17
C VAL A 204 8.18 -4.88 2.72
N ASP A 205 6.97 -5.24 2.37
CA ASP A 205 6.43 -5.14 1.01
C ASP A 205 6.50 -3.73 0.40
N ASP A 206 6.35 -2.68 1.19
CA ASP A 206 6.50 -1.29 0.72
C ASP A 206 7.89 -1.06 0.07
N ILE A 207 8.94 -1.63 0.66
CA ILE A 207 10.30 -1.53 0.12
C ILE A 207 10.44 -2.41 -1.11
N TRP A 208 9.98 -3.67 -1.05
CA TRP A 208 10.04 -4.59 -2.17
C TRP A 208 9.31 -4.06 -3.40
N LEU A 209 8.04 -3.65 -3.22
CA LEU A 209 7.22 -3.11 -4.31
C LEU A 209 7.82 -1.83 -4.90
N SER A 210 8.38 -0.95 -4.05
CA SER A 210 9.07 0.25 -4.52
C SER A 210 10.33 -0.08 -5.33
N ALA A 211 11.10 -1.09 -4.90
CA ALA A 211 12.27 -1.56 -5.61
C ALA A 211 11.91 -2.15 -6.97
N GLN A 212 10.83 -2.95 -7.05
CA GLN A 212 10.34 -3.49 -8.32
C GLN A 212 9.87 -2.40 -9.29
N LEU A 213 9.17 -1.37 -8.78
CA LEU A 213 8.80 -0.20 -9.58
C LEU A 213 10.05 0.53 -10.10
N ALA A 214 11.05 0.76 -9.23
CA ALA A 214 12.30 1.40 -9.62
C ALA A 214 13.09 0.58 -10.65
N PHE A 215 13.14 -0.74 -10.49
CA PHE A 215 13.78 -1.69 -11.42
C PHE A 215 13.12 -1.65 -12.80
N ASN A 216 11.80 -1.56 -12.85
CA ASN A 216 11.03 -1.44 -14.09
C ASN A 216 10.87 0.02 -14.57
N HIS A 217 11.66 0.95 -14.04
CA HIS A 217 11.68 2.38 -14.41
C HIS A 217 10.33 3.08 -14.23
N VAL A 218 9.51 2.64 -13.28
CA VAL A 218 8.22 3.24 -12.92
C VAL A 218 8.41 4.19 -11.75
N ASP A 219 8.10 5.45 -11.96
CA ASP A 219 8.15 6.46 -10.91
C ASP A 219 6.94 6.39 -9.98
N ILE A 220 7.14 6.73 -8.71
CA ILE A 220 6.10 6.86 -7.71
C ILE A 220 5.76 8.35 -7.55
N TYR A 221 4.50 8.71 -7.75
CA TYR A 221 3.99 10.07 -7.58
C TYR A 221 3.03 10.14 -6.39
N CYS A 222 3.25 11.12 -5.52
CA CYS A 222 2.40 11.38 -4.36
C CYS A 222 1.59 12.66 -4.58
N PRO A 223 0.25 12.59 -4.69
CA PRO A 223 -0.60 13.76 -4.87
C PRO A 223 -0.71 14.57 -3.57
N ARG A 224 -0.97 15.87 -3.74
CA ARG A 224 -1.13 16.78 -2.60
C ARG A 224 -2.42 16.51 -1.84
N ARG A 225 -2.33 16.40 -0.50
CA ARG A 225 -3.47 16.40 0.44
C ARG A 225 -4.50 15.29 0.23
N PHE A 226 -4.12 14.18 -0.38
CA PHE A 226 -4.99 13.00 -0.39
C PHE A 226 -5.05 12.41 1.02
N PRO A 227 -6.24 12.03 1.51
CA PRO A 227 -6.36 11.45 2.83
C PRO A 227 -5.97 9.97 2.83
N VAL A 228 -5.31 9.53 3.89
CA VAL A 228 -5.17 8.11 4.20
C VAL A 228 -6.43 7.58 4.88
N PRO A 229 -6.71 6.27 4.80
CA PRO A 229 -7.78 5.63 5.56
C PRO A 229 -7.66 5.89 7.07
N PHE A 230 -8.77 5.83 7.79
CA PHE A 230 -8.74 5.78 9.24
C PHE A 230 -8.32 4.38 9.70
N PRO A 231 -7.63 4.25 10.85
CA PRO A 231 -7.35 2.95 11.43
C PRO A 231 -8.63 2.21 11.80
N GLY A 232 -8.71 0.94 11.45
CA GLY A 232 -9.76 0.03 11.87
C GLY A 232 -9.35 -0.83 13.06
N ASP A 233 -10.27 -1.64 13.57
CA ASP A 233 -10.04 -2.48 14.76
C ASP A 233 -8.96 -3.55 14.56
N GLY A 234 -8.70 -3.95 13.32
CA GLY A 234 -7.66 -4.92 12.95
C GLY A 234 -6.23 -4.40 13.01
N GLU A 235 -6.01 -3.07 13.09
CA GLU A 235 -4.68 -2.45 12.99
C GLU A 235 -3.65 -3.01 13.99
N LYS A 236 -4.08 -3.33 15.21
CA LYS A 236 -3.22 -3.82 16.29
C LYS A 236 -3.04 -5.34 16.30
N ILE A 237 -3.77 -6.08 15.47
CA ILE A 237 -3.74 -7.54 15.46
C ILE A 237 -2.57 -7.99 14.58
N GLU A 238 -1.58 -8.69 15.17
CA GLU A 238 -0.40 -9.17 14.44
C GLU A 238 0.26 -8.06 13.58
N ALA A 239 0.28 -6.84 14.10
CA ALA A 239 0.82 -5.70 13.40
C ALA A 239 2.30 -5.90 13.10
N LEU A 240 2.68 -5.81 11.82
CA LEU A 240 4.07 -5.93 11.38
C LEU A 240 4.96 -4.83 12.00
N PHE A 241 4.36 -3.72 12.38
CA PHE A 241 5.05 -2.62 13.06
C PHE A 241 5.53 -3.02 14.46
N ASP A 242 4.77 -3.86 15.18
CA ASP A 242 5.06 -4.29 16.56
C ASP A 242 5.99 -5.52 16.64
N MET A 243 6.35 -6.11 15.50
CA MET A 243 7.25 -7.26 15.45
C MET A 243 8.69 -6.84 15.77
N SER A 244 8.98 -6.73 17.07
CA SER A 244 10.25 -6.20 17.60
C SER A 244 11.30 -7.26 17.94
N THR A 245 11.21 -8.47 17.41
CA THR A 245 12.22 -9.50 17.65
C THR A 245 13.54 -9.17 16.94
N GLY A 246 14.59 -8.89 17.71
CA GLY A 246 15.97 -8.82 17.20
C GLY A 246 16.40 -7.53 16.50
N GLY A 247 15.76 -6.39 16.77
CA GLY A 247 16.18 -5.09 16.21
C GLY A 247 15.06 -4.27 15.58
N GLY A 248 13.82 -4.78 15.62
CA GLY A 248 12.61 -4.08 15.24
C GLY A 248 12.48 -3.79 13.73
N ARG A 249 11.38 -3.17 13.35
CA ARG A 249 11.02 -2.78 11.97
C ARG A 249 12.13 -2.01 11.24
N ARG A 250 12.89 -1.18 11.97
CA ARG A 250 13.97 -0.38 11.38
C ARG A 250 15.09 -1.24 10.79
N LYS A 251 15.46 -2.34 11.47
CA LYS A 251 16.47 -3.28 10.98
C LYS A 251 15.96 -4.06 9.76
N LEU A 252 14.70 -4.51 9.79
CA LEU A 252 14.06 -5.17 8.63
C LEU A 252 14.05 -4.26 7.42
N ASN A 253 13.64 -3.01 7.59
CA ASN A 253 13.66 -2.03 6.51
C ASN A 253 15.06 -1.81 5.95
N TYR A 254 16.06 -1.66 6.82
CA TYR A 254 17.43 -1.47 6.41
C TYR A 254 17.97 -2.66 5.60
N ASN A 255 17.76 -3.90 6.09
CA ASN A 255 18.19 -5.12 5.40
C ASN A 255 17.54 -5.22 4.01
N ALA A 256 16.24 -5.01 3.92
CA ALA A 256 15.53 -5.04 2.64
C ALA A 256 16.03 -3.96 1.67
N LEU A 257 16.29 -2.76 2.15
CA LEU A 257 16.84 -1.66 1.32
C LEU A 257 18.23 -2.02 0.78
N ILE A 258 19.11 -2.55 1.64
CA ILE A 258 20.46 -2.98 1.23
C ILE A 258 20.36 -4.12 0.22
N TRP A 259 19.55 -5.14 0.50
CA TRP A 259 19.36 -6.25 -0.43
C TRP A 259 18.88 -5.78 -1.82
N CYS A 260 17.87 -4.93 -1.87
CA CYS A 260 17.35 -4.39 -3.13
C CYS A 260 18.39 -3.55 -3.88
N ARG A 261 19.16 -2.72 -3.17
CA ARG A 261 20.23 -1.93 -3.77
C ARG A 261 21.31 -2.79 -4.40
N GLU A 262 21.77 -3.83 -3.71
CA GLU A 262 22.86 -4.70 -4.14
C GLU A 262 22.45 -5.67 -5.25
N ASN A 263 21.23 -6.20 -5.21
CA ASN A 263 20.78 -7.25 -6.11
C ASN A 263 19.95 -6.74 -7.31
N LEU A 264 19.23 -5.64 -7.14
CA LEU A 264 18.41 -5.05 -8.21
C LEU A 264 19.06 -3.80 -8.84
N ASN A 265 20.15 -3.32 -8.25
CA ASN A 265 20.86 -2.10 -8.70
C ASN A 265 19.91 -0.88 -8.79
N VAL A 266 19.03 -0.71 -7.78
CA VAL A 266 18.09 0.40 -7.65
C VAL A 266 18.56 1.38 -6.59
N TRP A 267 18.24 2.69 -6.77
CA TRP A 267 18.55 3.83 -5.89
C TRP A 267 20.03 4.28 -5.80
#